data_90c8eb4419a784b508c2605ddb60cefe
#
_entry.id   90c8eb4419a784b508c2605ddb60cefe
#
_cell.length_a   1.000
_cell.length_b   1.000
_cell.length_c   1.000
_cell.angle_alpha   90.00
_cell.angle_beta   90.00
_cell.angle_gamma   90.00
#
_symmetry.space_group_name_H-M   'P 1'
#
loop_
_entity.id
_entity.type
_entity.pdbx_description
1 polymer ?
#
loop_
_entity_poly.entity_id
_entity_poly.type
_entity_poly.pdbx_seq_one_letter_code
_entity_poly.pdbx_strand_id
1 'polypeptide(L)'
;MVATLLVRLVAGPACDRFGPRYTFAGCLLIGAIPTFLSGTAYNVHQLYALRFFIGILGGSFVPCQVWTTGFFDKNIVGTANSIAAGFGNAGGGITYFAMPAIYNSFVTQQGLTPHVAWRVSFVVPGILIVAVATLLVLLCPDTPTGKWSQRMQVSEKSAAVEAAIVDIPGQVSEDSKTAHLSSNGDYTPGTQTRTNSTTFVDDDEKKSTSDSKPKTSDPEAQIGEHRDLNDASARSEVIRKPTLKDILLISFSPQTIVTGAVYFCTFGAELAVNSILGSYYTQRFPTLDAQQTGNWAAMFGLMNVVWRPLGGVVGDIAYHYTHGSVWAKKALLHVYGFGTGAMLLVVGLVNPGDIGSMVALVAVGLAFFLAGANGLTFSLVPHVHPSANGVVSGFTGACGNLGGIVFAIIFRYGSSYASSIWIIGAVVIGINLAVSWIKPIPTGQIGGR
;
A
#
# COMPACT_ATOMS: atom_id res chain seq x y z
N MET A 1 8.41 -5.30 -15.98
CA MET A 1 8.17 -6.11 -14.75
C MET A 1 9.47 -6.44 -14.00
N VAL A 2 10.54 -7.00 -14.64
CA VAL A 2 11.78 -7.38 -13.93
C VAL A 2 12.44 -6.20 -13.19
N ALA A 3 12.68 -5.08 -13.88
CA ALA A 3 13.24 -3.89 -13.22
C ALA A 3 12.33 -3.35 -12.10
N THR A 4 11.03 -3.34 -12.30
CA THR A 4 10.05 -2.93 -11.28
C THR A 4 10.13 -3.84 -10.05
N LEU A 5 10.28 -5.16 -10.23
CA LEU A 5 10.48 -6.12 -9.15
C LEU A 5 11.73 -5.76 -8.34
N LEU A 6 12.86 -5.60 -9.02
CA LEU A 6 14.15 -5.30 -8.36
C LEU A 6 14.12 -3.97 -7.62
N VAL A 7 13.56 -2.93 -8.25
CA VAL A 7 13.49 -1.60 -7.64
C VAL A 7 12.56 -1.58 -6.42
N ARG A 8 11.45 -2.34 -6.41
CA ARG A 8 10.58 -2.43 -5.24
C ARG A 8 11.25 -3.03 -4.02
N LEU A 9 12.13 -4.02 -4.22
CA LEU A 9 12.95 -4.60 -3.13
C LEU A 9 13.93 -3.57 -2.53
N VAL A 10 14.44 -2.66 -3.35
CA VAL A 10 15.34 -1.58 -2.91
C VAL A 10 14.56 -0.41 -2.32
N ALA A 11 13.44 -0.02 -2.94
CA ALA A 11 12.62 1.12 -2.52
C ALA A 11 12.02 0.91 -1.11
N GLY A 12 11.70 -0.32 -0.71
CA GLY A 12 11.20 -0.63 0.62
C GLY A 12 12.15 -0.16 1.73
N PRO A 13 13.34 -0.77 1.84
CA PRO A 13 14.35 -0.34 2.80
C PRO A 13 14.78 1.13 2.65
N ALA A 14 14.79 1.65 1.43
CA ALA A 14 15.09 3.06 1.18
C ALA A 14 14.03 4.00 1.79
N CYS A 15 12.74 3.63 1.73
CA CYS A 15 11.67 4.37 2.40
C CYS A 15 11.86 4.40 3.92
N ASP A 16 12.18 3.26 4.52
CA ASP A 16 12.37 3.16 5.97
C ASP A 16 13.60 3.97 6.43
N ARG A 17 14.64 4.07 5.57
CA ARG A 17 15.88 4.77 5.90
C ARG A 17 15.87 6.27 5.58
N PHE A 18 15.40 6.65 4.38
CA PHE A 18 15.51 8.02 3.86
C PHE A 18 14.18 8.78 3.88
N GLY A 19 13.09 8.07 4.13
CA GLY A 19 11.73 8.58 4.05
C GLY A 19 11.07 8.38 2.67
N PRO A 20 9.74 8.27 2.66
CA PRO A 20 8.99 7.97 1.44
C PRO A 20 9.03 9.11 0.42
N ARG A 21 9.02 10.36 0.85
CA ARG A 21 9.02 11.54 -0.02
C ARG A 21 10.23 11.58 -0.96
N TYR A 22 11.44 11.45 -0.40
CA TYR A 22 12.67 11.47 -1.21
C TYR A 22 12.85 10.20 -2.03
N THR A 23 12.44 9.06 -1.51
CA THR A 23 12.46 7.78 -2.26
C THR A 23 11.51 7.84 -3.45
N PHE A 24 10.32 8.43 -3.28
CA PHE A 24 9.35 8.62 -4.36
C PHE A 24 9.93 9.52 -5.47
N ALA A 25 10.39 10.71 -5.11
CA ALA A 25 10.99 11.63 -6.06
C ALA A 25 12.20 11.03 -6.79
N GLY A 26 13.05 10.29 -6.06
CA GLY A 26 14.19 9.58 -6.63
C GLY A 26 13.77 8.55 -7.69
N CYS A 27 12.75 7.71 -7.41
CA CYS A 27 12.22 6.77 -8.39
C CYS A 27 11.69 7.48 -9.64
N LEU A 28 10.97 8.60 -9.48
CA LEU A 28 10.41 9.36 -10.60
C LEU A 28 11.51 10.01 -11.44
N LEU A 29 12.47 10.70 -10.82
CA LEU A 29 13.54 11.40 -11.54
C LEU A 29 14.48 10.43 -12.27
N ILE A 30 14.89 9.33 -11.62
CA ILE A 30 15.73 8.31 -12.25
C ILE A 30 14.99 7.65 -13.42
N GLY A 31 13.70 7.34 -13.26
CA GLY A 31 12.89 6.74 -14.32
C GLY A 31 12.46 7.70 -15.43
N ALA A 32 12.49 9.02 -15.19
CA ALA A 32 12.24 10.03 -16.23
C ALA A 32 13.34 10.03 -17.30
N ILE A 33 14.60 9.78 -16.92
CA ILE A 33 15.73 9.75 -17.87
C ILE A 33 15.49 8.76 -19.02
N PRO A 34 15.28 7.47 -18.79
CA PRO A 34 15.01 6.52 -19.85
C PRO A 34 13.68 6.78 -20.57
N THR A 35 12.72 7.46 -19.95
CA THR A 35 11.48 7.88 -20.59
C THR A 35 11.77 8.90 -21.68
N PHE A 36 12.54 9.95 -21.42
CA PHE A 36 12.98 10.91 -22.42
C PHE A 36 13.84 10.27 -23.53
N LEU A 37 14.71 9.34 -23.13
CA LEU A 37 15.57 8.62 -24.08
C LEU A 37 14.81 7.61 -24.95
N SER A 38 13.53 7.30 -24.68
CA SER A 38 12.77 6.31 -25.46
C SER A 38 12.63 6.70 -26.94
N GLY A 39 12.57 7.99 -27.21
CA GLY A 39 12.56 8.52 -28.57
C GLY A 39 13.87 8.33 -29.36
N THR A 40 15.00 8.02 -28.71
CA THR A 40 16.30 7.86 -29.36
C THR A 40 16.60 6.41 -29.79
N ALA A 41 15.67 5.48 -29.56
CA ALA A 41 15.86 4.08 -29.94
C ALA A 41 15.80 3.89 -31.46
N TYR A 42 16.83 3.27 -32.04
CA TYR A 42 16.93 2.96 -33.47
C TYR A 42 16.75 1.48 -33.77
N ASN A 43 16.89 0.62 -32.74
CA ASN A 43 16.71 -0.82 -32.90
C ASN A 43 15.94 -1.41 -31.71
N VAL A 44 15.46 -2.64 -31.88
CA VAL A 44 14.63 -3.35 -30.90
C VAL A 44 15.37 -3.59 -29.58
N HIS A 45 16.67 -3.87 -29.64
CA HIS A 45 17.47 -4.13 -28.42
C HIS A 45 17.59 -2.86 -27.55
N GLN A 46 17.80 -1.69 -28.16
CA GLN A 46 17.81 -0.42 -27.45
C GLN A 46 16.44 -0.12 -26.81
N LEU A 47 15.34 -0.40 -27.54
CA LEU A 47 14.00 -0.22 -27.00
C LEU A 47 13.74 -1.14 -25.80
N TYR A 48 14.20 -2.40 -25.84
CA TYR A 48 14.09 -3.31 -24.69
C TYR A 48 14.91 -2.83 -23.50
N ALA A 49 16.13 -2.35 -23.73
CA ALA A 49 16.97 -1.78 -22.66
C ALA A 49 16.30 -0.55 -22.01
N LEU A 50 15.80 0.39 -22.82
CA LEU A 50 15.10 1.57 -22.32
C LEU A 50 13.83 1.20 -21.53
N ARG A 51 13.02 0.26 -22.05
CA ARG A 51 11.84 -0.24 -21.34
C ARG A 51 12.18 -0.94 -20.03
N PHE A 52 13.32 -1.62 -19.95
CA PHE A 52 13.81 -2.16 -18.69
C PHE A 52 14.02 -1.03 -17.67
N PHE A 53 14.78 0.02 -18.02
CA PHE A 53 15.06 1.13 -17.11
C PHE A 53 13.82 1.98 -16.81
N ILE A 54 12.86 2.16 -17.73
CA ILE A 54 11.56 2.80 -17.44
C ILE A 54 10.83 2.05 -16.31
N GLY A 55 11.02 0.74 -16.19
CA GLY A 55 10.46 -0.06 -15.10
C GLY A 55 10.82 0.44 -13.70
N ILE A 56 11.85 1.30 -13.54
CA ILE A 56 12.21 1.97 -12.28
C ILE A 56 11.05 2.83 -11.77
N LEU A 57 10.26 3.45 -12.66
CA LEU A 57 9.07 4.23 -12.28
C LEU A 57 8.08 3.40 -11.47
N GLY A 58 7.97 2.10 -11.73
CA GLY A 58 7.11 1.21 -10.95
C GLY A 58 7.55 0.97 -9.51
N GLY A 59 8.75 1.40 -9.13
CA GLY A 59 9.24 1.46 -7.76
C GLY A 59 8.54 2.54 -6.93
N SER A 60 7.99 3.57 -7.54
CA SER A 60 7.25 4.66 -6.89
C SER A 60 6.01 4.19 -6.12
N PHE A 61 5.48 3.02 -6.43
CA PHE A 61 4.37 2.43 -5.71
C PHE A 61 4.67 2.21 -4.21
N VAL A 62 5.86 1.74 -3.87
CA VAL A 62 6.25 1.45 -2.48
C VAL A 62 6.27 2.71 -1.61
N PRO A 63 7.00 3.77 -1.98
CA PRO A 63 6.97 5.02 -1.20
C PRO A 63 5.58 5.66 -1.16
N CYS A 64 4.75 5.51 -2.20
CA CYS A 64 3.37 5.96 -2.16
C CYS A 64 2.59 5.29 -1.02
N GLN A 65 2.65 3.96 -0.90
CA GLN A 65 1.93 3.22 0.15
C GLN A 65 2.48 3.51 1.55
N VAL A 66 3.80 3.57 1.71
CA VAL A 66 4.45 3.90 2.99
C VAL A 66 4.10 5.31 3.44
N TRP A 67 4.10 6.25 2.49
CA TRP A 67 3.79 7.65 2.76
C TRP A 67 2.32 7.83 3.17
N THR A 68 1.39 7.25 2.42
CA THR A 68 -0.03 7.25 2.76
C THR A 68 -0.27 6.65 4.15
N THR A 69 0.33 5.48 4.45
CA THR A 69 0.25 4.87 5.79
C THR A 69 0.73 5.80 6.91
N GLY A 70 1.69 6.66 6.64
CA GLY A 70 2.22 7.62 7.62
C GLY A 70 1.27 8.77 7.99
N PHE A 71 0.24 9.03 7.17
CA PHE A 71 -0.73 10.12 7.37
C PHE A 71 -2.08 9.66 7.93
N PHE A 72 -2.40 8.38 7.85
CA PHE A 72 -3.71 7.86 8.21
C PHE A 72 -3.62 6.83 9.34
N ASP A 73 -4.63 6.82 10.20
CA ASP A 73 -4.76 5.88 11.30
C ASP A 73 -5.05 4.45 10.80
N LYS A 74 -4.73 3.44 11.61
CA LYS A 74 -4.92 2.01 11.30
C LYS A 74 -6.37 1.64 10.98
N ASN A 75 -7.34 2.41 11.47
CA ASN A 75 -8.77 2.20 11.20
C ASN A 75 -9.19 2.53 9.77
N ILE A 76 -8.47 3.45 9.10
CA ILE A 76 -8.81 3.95 7.76
C ILE A 76 -7.66 3.82 6.76
N VAL A 77 -6.54 3.22 7.19
CA VAL A 77 -5.34 3.08 6.36
C VAL A 77 -5.59 2.24 5.11
N GLY A 78 -6.48 1.26 5.19
CA GLY A 78 -6.85 0.42 4.05
C GLY A 78 -7.55 1.23 2.96
N THR A 79 -8.50 2.06 3.34
CA THR A 79 -9.20 2.99 2.44
C THR A 79 -8.21 3.96 1.79
N ALA A 80 -7.36 4.61 2.58
CA ALA A 80 -6.39 5.58 2.09
C ALA A 80 -5.38 4.97 1.10
N ASN A 81 -4.77 3.84 1.47
CA ASN A 81 -3.81 3.12 0.63
C ASN A 81 -4.45 2.61 -0.67
N SER A 82 -5.67 2.11 -0.60
CA SER A 82 -6.37 1.56 -1.76
C SER A 82 -6.87 2.63 -2.73
N ILE A 83 -7.28 3.81 -2.24
CA ILE A 83 -7.58 4.98 -3.07
C ILE A 83 -6.32 5.41 -3.83
N ALA A 84 -5.22 5.68 -3.11
CA ALA A 84 -3.96 6.09 -3.73
C ALA A 84 -3.49 5.10 -4.80
N ALA A 85 -3.54 3.79 -4.49
CA ALA A 85 -3.16 2.74 -5.42
C ALA A 85 -4.17 2.55 -6.57
N GLY A 86 -5.46 2.72 -6.34
CA GLY A 86 -6.51 2.60 -7.36
C GLY A 86 -6.35 3.64 -8.45
N PHE A 87 -6.20 4.90 -8.07
CA PHE A 87 -5.92 6.00 -9.01
C PHE A 87 -4.58 5.80 -9.73
N GLY A 88 -3.53 5.36 -9.02
CA GLY A 88 -2.22 5.09 -9.61
C GLY A 88 -2.27 3.98 -10.67
N ASN A 89 -2.97 2.87 -10.40
CA ASN A 89 -3.06 1.74 -11.35
C ASN A 89 -4.02 2.03 -12.54
N ALA A 90 -5.00 2.90 -12.36
CA ALA A 90 -5.85 3.37 -13.47
C ALA A 90 -5.05 4.08 -14.57
N GLY A 91 -3.85 4.58 -14.25
CA GLY A 91 -2.92 5.14 -15.23
C GLY A 91 -2.63 4.18 -16.41
N GLY A 92 -2.65 2.87 -16.16
CA GLY A 92 -2.56 1.86 -17.24
C GLY A 92 -3.70 1.99 -18.25
N GLY A 93 -4.94 2.12 -17.77
CA GLY A 93 -6.12 2.36 -18.63
C GLY A 93 -6.06 3.73 -19.31
N ILE A 94 -5.72 4.79 -18.55
CA ILE A 94 -5.62 6.16 -19.07
C ILE A 94 -4.62 6.23 -20.23
N THR A 95 -3.50 5.50 -20.14
CA THR A 95 -2.47 5.48 -21.18
C THR A 95 -2.99 4.96 -22.51
N TYR A 96 -3.96 4.03 -22.53
CA TYR A 96 -4.58 3.53 -23.75
C TYR A 96 -5.35 4.61 -24.52
N PHE A 97 -5.85 5.65 -23.84
CA PHE A 97 -6.51 6.79 -24.51
C PHE A 97 -5.53 7.93 -24.78
N ALA A 98 -4.70 8.29 -23.79
CA ALA A 98 -3.85 9.48 -23.84
C ALA A 98 -2.73 9.35 -24.89
N MET A 99 -2.04 8.21 -24.93
CA MET A 99 -0.88 8.08 -25.83
C MET A 99 -1.26 8.06 -27.33
N PRO A 100 -2.32 7.34 -27.77
CA PRO A 100 -2.79 7.46 -29.15
C PRO A 100 -3.28 8.85 -29.50
N ALA A 101 -3.96 9.55 -28.59
CA ALA A 101 -4.42 10.92 -28.81
C ALA A 101 -3.24 11.90 -29.00
N ILE A 102 -2.20 11.81 -28.18
CA ILE A 102 -0.97 12.60 -28.29
C ILE A 102 -0.30 12.31 -29.65
N TYR A 103 -0.14 11.02 -30.00
CA TYR A 103 0.44 10.60 -31.26
C TYR A 103 -0.35 11.14 -32.47
N ASN A 104 -1.67 10.98 -32.46
CA ASN A 104 -2.53 11.46 -33.54
C ASN A 104 -2.47 12.99 -33.67
N SER A 105 -2.44 13.73 -32.56
CA SER A 105 -2.28 15.18 -32.57
C SER A 105 -0.98 15.60 -33.25
N PHE A 106 0.13 14.91 -32.95
CA PHE A 106 1.41 15.18 -33.62
C PHE A 106 1.40 14.90 -35.12
N VAL A 107 0.72 13.83 -35.57
CA VAL A 107 0.63 13.49 -36.98
C VAL A 107 -0.32 14.44 -37.69
N THR A 108 -1.54 14.65 -37.16
CA THR A 108 -2.60 15.38 -37.87
C THR A 108 -2.54 16.89 -37.75
N GLN A 109 -2.18 17.40 -36.57
CA GLN A 109 -2.18 18.84 -36.31
C GLN A 109 -0.79 19.47 -36.52
N GLN A 110 0.28 18.76 -36.15
CA GLN A 110 1.66 19.26 -36.24
C GLN A 110 2.34 18.80 -37.54
N GLY A 111 1.74 17.94 -38.36
CA GLY A 111 2.28 17.44 -39.61
C GLY A 111 3.54 16.59 -39.48
N LEU A 112 3.82 16.03 -38.28
CA LEU A 112 5.00 15.20 -38.08
C LEU A 112 4.84 13.85 -38.76
N THR A 113 5.93 13.32 -39.30
CA THR A 113 5.92 11.96 -39.84
C THR A 113 5.61 10.95 -38.73
N PRO A 114 4.91 9.84 -39.04
CA PRO A 114 4.63 8.80 -38.04
C PRO A 114 5.87 8.32 -37.28
N HIS A 115 7.02 8.26 -37.94
CA HIS A 115 8.30 7.87 -37.37
C HIS A 115 8.83 8.86 -36.33
N VAL A 116 8.59 10.14 -36.47
CA VAL A 116 8.97 11.19 -35.52
C VAL A 116 7.91 11.33 -34.43
N ALA A 117 6.63 11.28 -34.78
CA ALA A 117 5.52 11.48 -33.88
C ALA A 117 5.54 10.52 -32.68
N TRP A 118 5.75 9.21 -32.88
CA TRP A 118 5.82 8.26 -31.76
C TRP A 118 7.00 8.53 -30.82
N ARG A 119 8.13 9.02 -31.36
CA ARG A 119 9.33 9.32 -30.58
C ARG A 119 9.10 10.54 -29.69
N VAL A 120 8.54 11.61 -30.26
CA VAL A 120 8.24 12.85 -29.54
C VAL A 120 7.12 12.64 -28.50
N SER A 121 6.20 11.69 -28.74
CA SER A 121 5.14 11.38 -27.80
C SER A 121 5.64 11.00 -26.40
N PHE A 122 6.83 10.43 -26.25
CA PHE A 122 7.41 10.09 -24.93
C PHE A 122 7.91 11.30 -24.15
N VAL A 123 8.11 12.44 -24.80
CA VAL A 123 8.53 13.68 -24.13
C VAL A 123 7.43 14.21 -23.22
N VAL A 124 6.15 14.07 -23.62
CA VAL A 124 5.01 14.57 -22.85
C VAL A 124 4.92 13.90 -21.46
N PRO A 125 4.86 12.56 -21.33
CA PRO A 125 4.89 11.92 -20.03
C PRO A 125 6.20 12.17 -19.29
N GLY A 126 7.34 12.30 -19.97
CA GLY A 126 8.62 12.65 -19.35
C GLY A 126 8.58 13.99 -18.61
N ILE A 127 8.04 15.03 -19.25
CA ILE A 127 7.85 16.35 -18.63
C ILE A 127 6.92 16.26 -17.42
N LEU A 128 5.81 15.54 -17.57
CA LEU A 128 4.83 15.35 -16.49
C LEU A 128 5.46 14.67 -15.26
N ILE A 129 6.27 13.62 -15.48
CA ILE A 129 6.97 12.90 -14.40
C ILE A 129 7.91 13.83 -13.64
N VAL A 130 8.72 14.63 -14.35
CA VAL A 130 9.65 15.58 -13.73
C VAL A 130 8.91 16.69 -12.97
N ALA A 131 7.84 17.22 -13.58
CA ALA A 131 7.01 18.23 -12.91
C ALA A 131 6.39 17.70 -11.62
N VAL A 132 5.80 16.50 -11.65
CA VAL A 132 5.24 15.85 -10.46
C VAL A 132 6.29 15.58 -9.41
N ALA A 133 7.47 15.04 -9.78
CA ALA A 133 8.57 14.80 -8.85
C ALA A 133 9.05 16.09 -8.16
N THR A 134 9.15 17.18 -8.92
CA THR A 134 9.55 18.49 -8.40
C THR A 134 8.51 19.07 -7.45
N LEU A 135 7.22 19.07 -7.85
CA LEU A 135 6.12 19.57 -7.03
C LEU A 135 5.98 18.76 -5.74
N LEU A 136 6.16 17.45 -5.81
CA LEU A 136 6.12 16.56 -4.65
C LEU A 136 7.20 16.94 -3.61
N VAL A 137 8.42 17.24 -4.07
CA VAL A 137 9.51 17.66 -3.16
C VAL A 137 9.30 19.09 -2.63
N LEU A 138 8.71 19.99 -3.41
CA LEU A 138 8.54 21.38 -3.00
C LEU A 138 7.30 21.59 -2.11
N LEU A 139 6.18 20.94 -2.42
CA LEU A 139 4.88 21.26 -1.84
C LEU A 139 4.42 20.28 -0.78
N CYS A 140 4.83 19.02 -0.85
CA CYS A 140 4.28 18.00 0.05
C CYS A 140 5.09 17.87 1.34
N PRO A 141 4.44 17.80 2.53
CA PRO A 141 5.13 17.56 3.79
C PRO A 141 5.66 16.13 3.87
N ASP A 142 6.73 15.92 4.60
CA ASP A 142 7.39 14.62 4.75
C ASP A 142 6.58 13.67 5.66
N THR A 143 6.11 14.20 6.79
CA THR A 143 5.18 13.54 7.72
C THR A 143 4.21 14.56 8.30
N PRO A 144 3.10 14.14 8.94
CA PRO A 144 2.19 15.05 9.64
C PRO A 144 2.86 15.83 10.78
N THR A 145 3.92 15.25 11.39
CA THR A 145 4.58 15.78 12.59
C THR A 145 5.95 16.42 12.29
N GLY A 146 6.32 16.60 11.04
CA GLY A 146 7.59 17.23 10.65
C GLY A 146 8.47 16.38 9.75
N LYS A 147 9.79 16.36 9.99
CA LYS A 147 10.74 15.61 9.15
C LYS A 147 10.73 14.11 9.51
N TRP A 148 10.91 13.26 8.50
CA TRP A 148 11.01 11.80 8.69
C TRP A 148 12.03 11.38 9.75
N SER A 149 13.18 12.06 9.80
CA SER A 149 14.23 11.81 10.80
C SER A 149 13.81 12.13 12.23
N GLN A 150 12.92 13.08 12.44
CA GLN A 150 12.43 13.48 13.77
C GLN A 150 11.40 12.51 14.33
N ARG A 151 10.66 11.81 13.46
CA ARG A 151 9.67 10.79 13.87
C ARG A 151 10.30 9.70 14.75
N MET A 152 11.56 9.32 14.46
CA MET A 152 12.28 8.33 15.27
C MET A 152 12.61 8.84 16.68
N GLN A 153 13.02 10.11 16.80
CA GLN A 153 13.33 10.73 18.09
C GLN A 153 12.09 10.94 18.96
N VAL A 154 10.96 11.29 18.36
CA VAL A 154 9.68 11.44 19.07
C VAL A 154 9.21 10.08 19.59
N SER A 155 9.32 9.02 18.80
CA SER A 155 8.96 7.67 19.21
C SER A 155 9.87 7.13 20.32
N GLU A 156 11.19 7.39 20.27
CA GLU A 156 12.13 7.01 21.35
C GLU A 156 11.85 7.77 22.65
N LYS A 157 11.52 9.06 22.57
CA LYS A 157 11.16 9.86 23.74
C LYS A 157 9.85 9.41 24.35
N SER A 158 8.83 9.10 23.53
CA SER A 158 7.54 8.59 24.01
C SER A 158 7.71 7.23 24.69
N ALA A 159 8.48 6.32 24.11
CA ALA A 159 8.77 5.02 24.72
C ALA A 159 9.59 5.14 26.02
N ALA A 160 10.53 6.10 26.10
CA ALA A 160 11.30 6.36 27.32
C ALA A 160 10.44 6.97 28.45
N VAL A 161 9.49 7.85 28.10
CA VAL A 161 8.54 8.44 29.05
C VAL A 161 7.57 7.36 29.57
N GLU A 162 7.08 6.48 28.68
CA GLU A 162 6.18 5.38 29.04
C GLU A 162 6.89 4.34 29.94
N ALA A 163 8.15 4.00 29.64
CA ALA A 163 8.96 3.15 30.50
C ALA A 163 9.22 3.79 31.88
N ALA A 164 9.46 5.09 31.96
CA ALA A 164 9.66 5.82 33.19
C ALA A 164 8.39 5.90 34.06
N ILE A 165 7.20 5.92 33.44
CA ILE A 165 5.90 5.92 34.16
C ILE A 165 5.61 4.53 34.76
N VAL A 166 6.02 3.45 34.10
CA VAL A 166 5.81 2.07 34.60
C VAL A 166 6.73 1.73 35.78
N ASP A 167 7.88 2.40 35.90
CA ASP A 167 8.86 2.14 36.98
C ASP A 167 8.58 2.88 38.30
N ILE A 168 7.46 3.60 38.47
CA ILE A 168 7.06 4.24 39.72
C ILE A 168 5.92 3.44 40.38
N PRO A 169 6.21 2.53 41.31
CA PRO A 169 5.15 1.81 42.01
C PRO A 169 4.36 2.77 42.91
N GLY A 170 3.10 3.06 42.56
CA GLY A 170 2.14 3.70 43.45
C GLY A 170 1.74 5.15 43.20
N GLN A 171 2.13 5.78 42.09
CA GLN A 171 1.57 7.09 41.71
C GLN A 171 0.73 6.97 40.41
N VAL A 172 -0.56 6.79 40.60
CA VAL A 172 -1.56 7.14 39.59
C VAL A 172 -1.78 8.64 39.68
N SER A 173 -1.07 9.43 38.91
CA SER A 173 -1.30 10.88 38.88
C SER A 173 -2.55 11.20 38.05
N GLU A 174 -3.55 11.80 38.69
CA GLU A 174 -4.74 12.37 38.07
C GLU A 174 -4.44 13.53 37.08
N ASP A 175 -3.19 13.93 36.94
CA ASP A 175 -2.78 15.12 36.17
C ASP A 175 -2.67 14.94 34.65
N SER A 176 -2.94 13.76 34.13
CA SER A 176 -2.84 13.55 32.66
C SER A 176 -4.02 14.12 31.85
N LYS A 177 -5.07 14.64 32.50
CA LYS A 177 -6.23 15.24 31.81
C LYS A 177 -6.06 16.71 31.44
N THR A 178 -5.07 17.43 32.01
CA THR A 178 -4.89 18.87 31.79
C THR A 178 -3.78 19.24 30.80
N ALA A 179 -3.00 18.31 30.30
CA ALA A 179 -1.88 18.58 29.39
C ALA A 179 -2.29 18.77 27.91
N HIS A 180 -3.58 18.65 27.58
CA HIS A 180 -4.06 18.75 26.19
C HIS A 180 -4.62 20.13 25.79
N LEU A 181 -4.56 21.15 26.65
CA LEU A 181 -5.12 22.46 26.37
C LEU A 181 -4.17 23.62 26.73
N SER A 182 -2.94 23.61 26.19
CA SER A 182 -2.16 24.85 26.13
C SER A 182 -0.99 24.72 25.17
N SER A 183 -1.24 24.94 23.90
CA SER A 183 -0.23 25.38 22.93
C SER A 183 -0.84 26.43 22.04
N ASN A 184 -1.04 27.64 22.58
CA ASN A 184 -1.06 28.86 21.76
C ASN A 184 -0.30 29.93 22.52
N GLY A 185 0.64 30.51 21.79
CA GLY A 185 1.69 31.36 22.21
C GLY A 185 1.29 32.60 23.00
N ASP A 186 2.23 33.12 23.73
CA ASP A 186 2.77 34.46 23.51
C ASP A 186 4.03 34.65 24.38
N TYR A 187 5.08 35.20 23.79
CA TYR A 187 6.30 35.62 24.44
C TYR A 187 6.10 37.02 25.00
N THR A 188 6.30 37.22 26.31
CA THR A 188 6.90 38.45 26.84
C THR A 188 7.59 38.17 28.17
N PRO A 189 8.77 38.75 28.43
CA PRO A 189 9.60 38.48 29.62
C PRO A 189 9.33 39.47 30.74
N GLY A 190 9.34 39.02 31.96
CA GLY A 190 9.26 40.00 33.09
C GLY A 190 9.35 39.35 34.47
N THR A 191 10.55 39.47 35.02
CA THR A 191 10.87 39.82 36.45
C THR A 191 10.60 38.81 37.56
N GLN A 192 11.69 38.46 38.18
CA GLN A 192 11.86 37.75 39.47
C GLN A 192 11.09 38.40 40.61
N THR A 193 10.54 37.60 41.49
CA THR A 193 10.63 37.90 42.95
C THR A 193 10.54 36.62 43.77
N ARG A 194 11.51 36.51 44.65
CA ARG A 194 11.80 35.49 45.65
C ARG A 194 11.04 35.85 46.91
N THR A 195 10.32 34.93 47.58
CA THR A 195 10.12 35.01 49.02
C THR A 195 9.95 33.61 49.60
N ASN A 196 10.85 33.33 50.53
CA ASN A 196 10.80 32.26 51.53
C ASN A 196 9.70 32.53 52.57
N SER A 197 9.05 31.51 53.08
CA SER A 197 8.82 31.42 54.54
C SER A 197 8.44 30.01 54.96
N THR A 198 9.20 29.54 55.86
CA THR A 198 9.07 28.44 56.84
C THR A 198 7.91 28.64 57.81
N THR A 199 7.27 27.55 58.31
CA THR A 199 7.16 27.15 59.71
C THR A 199 6.03 26.16 59.96
N PHE A 200 6.38 25.03 60.52
CA PHE A 200 6.12 24.39 61.83
C PHE A 200 4.69 23.86 62.15
N VAL A 201 4.62 22.52 62.35
CA VAL A 201 4.29 21.73 63.54
C VAL A 201 2.84 21.77 64.03
N ASP A 202 2.12 20.66 64.14
CA ASP A 202 1.96 19.80 65.28
C ASP A 202 0.98 18.64 65.09
N ASP A 203 1.22 17.60 65.84
CA ASP A 203 0.57 16.34 66.07
C ASP A 203 -0.96 16.37 66.29
N ASP A 204 -1.68 15.30 65.95
CA ASP A 204 -2.34 14.45 66.97
C ASP A 204 -2.97 13.17 66.38
N GLU A 205 -2.85 12.11 67.13
CA GLU A 205 -3.41 10.77 66.97
C GLU A 205 -4.94 10.74 66.88
N LYS A 206 -5.48 9.84 66.09
CA LYS A 206 -6.53 8.92 66.54
C LYS A 206 -6.78 7.73 65.64
N LYS A 207 -6.61 6.59 66.25
CA LYS A 207 -6.94 5.22 65.88
C LYS A 207 -8.45 5.06 65.65
N SER A 208 -8.88 4.45 64.51
CA SER A 208 -10.09 3.64 64.49
C SER A 208 -10.03 2.61 63.37
N THR A 209 -10.10 1.38 63.80
CA THR A 209 -10.34 0.17 63.03
C THR A 209 -11.73 0.20 62.40
N SER A 210 -11.82 -0.11 61.10
CA SER A 210 -13.05 -0.70 60.55
C SER A 210 -12.75 -1.51 59.29
N ASP A 211 -13.20 -2.75 59.31
CA ASP A 211 -13.27 -3.73 58.24
C ASP A 211 -13.82 -3.14 56.95
N SER A 212 -13.15 -3.37 55.83
CA SER A 212 -13.76 -3.21 54.51
C SER A 212 -13.44 -4.40 53.63
N LYS A 213 -14.53 -5.10 53.25
CA LYS A 213 -14.61 -6.14 52.22
C LYS A 213 -13.97 -5.72 50.90
N PRO A 214 -13.41 -6.65 50.12
CA PRO A 214 -12.89 -6.34 48.80
C PRO A 214 -14.05 -5.95 47.86
N LYS A 215 -13.96 -4.74 47.27
CA LYS A 215 -14.84 -4.31 46.20
C LYS A 215 -14.51 -5.11 44.94
N THR A 216 -15.49 -5.80 44.42
CA THR A 216 -15.53 -6.37 43.06
C THR A 216 -15.29 -5.24 42.05
N SER A 217 -14.21 -5.34 41.30
CA SER A 217 -13.90 -4.44 40.19
C SER A 217 -14.93 -4.60 39.08
N ASP A 218 -15.54 -3.50 38.66
CA ASP A 218 -16.49 -3.46 37.56
C ASP A 218 -15.84 -3.93 36.24
N PRO A 219 -16.46 -4.86 35.51
CA PRO A 219 -15.94 -5.34 34.23
C PRO A 219 -15.79 -4.23 33.16
N GLU A 220 -16.59 -3.18 33.23
CA GLU A 220 -16.56 -2.05 32.28
C GLU A 220 -15.30 -1.17 32.46
N ALA A 221 -14.80 -1.01 33.67
CA ALA A 221 -13.55 -0.27 33.93
C ALA A 221 -12.33 -0.97 33.32
N GLN A 222 -12.26 -2.31 33.36
CA GLN A 222 -11.18 -3.08 32.74
C GLN A 222 -11.23 -3.05 31.21
N ILE A 223 -12.43 -2.94 30.60
CA ILE A 223 -12.58 -2.83 29.14
C ILE A 223 -12.14 -1.44 28.65
N GLY A 224 -12.38 -0.40 29.43
CA GLY A 224 -11.90 0.97 29.14
C GLY A 224 -10.38 1.07 29.17
N GLU A 225 -9.76 0.55 30.20
CA GLU A 225 -8.31 0.57 30.41
C GLU A 225 -7.55 -0.25 29.34
N HIS A 226 -8.08 -1.39 28.92
CA HIS A 226 -7.54 -2.17 27.80
C HIS A 226 -7.71 -1.48 26.42
N ARG A 227 -8.74 -0.64 26.22
CA ARG A 227 -8.92 0.15 25.02
C ARG A 227 -7.90 1.28 24.94
N ASP A 228 -7.69 2.02 26.01
CA ASP A 228 -6.76 3.14 26.05
C ASP A 228 -5.29 2.68 25.90
N LEU A 229 -4.92 1.52 26.48
CA LEU A 229 -3.60 0.90 26.32
C LEU A 229 -3.37 0.41 24.87
N ASN A 230 -4.40 -0.15 24.21
CA ASN A 230 -4.29 -0.56 22.81
C ASN A 230 -4.18 0.64 21.87
N ASP A 231 -4.87 1.75 22.14
CA ASP A 231 -4.77 2.98 21.36
C ASP A 231 -3.44 3.71 21.58
N ALA A 232 -2.92 3.74 22.80
CA ALA A 232 -1.61 4.31 23.11
C ALA A 232 -0.48 3.51 22.46
N SER A 233 -0.52 2.18 22.55
CA SER A 233 0.49 1.31 21.91
C SER A 233 0.43 1.29 20.40
N ALA A 234 -0.76 1.52 19.81
CA ALA A 234 -0.91 1.72 18.37
C ALA A 234 -0.23 3.01 17.87
N ARG A 235 -0.05 4.00 18.75
CA ARG A 235 0.61 5.29 18.45
C ARG A 235 2.11 5.28 18.67
N SER A 236 2.65 4.37 19.50
CA SER A 236 4.04 4.37 19.95
C SER A 236 4.95 3.30 19.31
N GLU A 237 4.58 2.76 18.15
CA GLU A 237 5.45 1.80 17.47
C GLU A 237 6.79 2.44 17.03
N VAL A 238 7.86 2.07 17.74
CA VAL A 238 9.23 2.55 17.51
C VAL A 238 9.71 2.08 16.13
N ILE A 239 9.81 3.00 15.19
CA ILE A 239 10.39 2.73 13.87
C ILE A 239 11.91 2.65 14.03
N ARG A 240 12.49 1.45 13.98
CA ARG A 240 13.94 1.24 13.95
C ARG A 240 14.45 1.23 12.52
N LYS A 241 15.69 1.69 12.31
CA LYS A 241 16.38 1.52 11.01
C LYS A 241 16.67 0.02 10.84
N PRO A 242 16.06 -0.66 9.85
CA PRO A 242 16.29 -2.08 9.70
C PRO A 242 17.73 -2.35 9.26
N THR A 243 18.39 -3.32 9.90
CA THR A 243 19.67 -3.87 9.42
C THR A 243 19.41 -4.82 8.24
N LEU A 244 20.45 -5.16 7.47
CA LEU A 244 20.29 -6.15 6.37
C LEU A 244 19.73 -7.48 6.85
N LYS A 245 20.11 -7.90 8.06
CA LYS A 245 19.60 -9.13 8.68
C LYS A 245 18.10 -8.98 9.00
N ASP A 246 17.68 -7.85 9.53
CA ASP A 246 16.27 -7.57 9.83
C ASP A 246 15.43 -7.54 8.55
N ILE A 247 15.94 -6.89 7.48
CA ILE A 247 15.29 -6.86 6.17
C ILE A 247 15.02 -8.28 5.66
N LEU A 248 16.01 -9.17 5.72
CA LEU A 248 15.83 -10.56 5.28
C LEU A 248 14.86 -11.32 6.18
N LEU A 249 14.97 -11.20 7.52
CA LEU A 249 14.08 -11.87 8.46
C LEU A 249 12.62 -11.43 8.28
N ILE A 250 12.38 -10.13 8.12
CA ILE A 250 11.05 -9.56 7.91
C ILE A 250 10.49 -9.97 6.54
N SER A 251 11.29 -9.90 5.48
CA SER A 251 10.88 -10.28 4.13
C SER A 251 10.44 -11.74 4.05
N PHE A 252 11.15 -12.64 4.72
CA PHE A 252 10.84 -14.08 4.73
C PHE A 252 10.01 -14.52 5.95
N SER A 253 9.46 -13.59 6.73
CA SER A 253 8.52 -13.96 7.79
C SER A 253 7.25 -14.57 7.19
N PRO A 254 6.63 -15.58 7.84
CA PRO A 254 5.43 -16.23 7.32
C PRO A 254 4.30 -15.23 7.00
N GLN A 255 4.19 -14.16 7.78
CA GLN A 255 3.17 -13.13 7.61
C GLN A 255 3.40 -12.28 6.36
N THR A 256 4.66 -11.89 6.10
CA THR A 256 5.04 -11.18 4.87
C THR A 256 4.88 -12.09 3.65
N ILE A 257 5.18 -13.39 3.78
CA ILE A 257 4.95 -14.37 2.71
C ILE A 257 3.45 -14.47 2.37
N VAL A 258 2.54 -14.40 3.35
CA VAL A 258 1.08 -14.39 3.06
C VAL A 258 0.71 -13.21 2.18
N THR A 259 1.12 -11.99 2.55
CA THR A 259 0.80 -10.79 1.76
C THR A 259 1.45 -10.85 0.38
N GLY A 260 2.69 -11.31 0.31
CA GLY A 260 3.43 -11.52 -0.93
C GLY A 260 2.80 -12.56 -1.84
N ALA A 261 2.39 -13.71 -1.31
CA ALA A 261 1.77 -14.81 -2.07
C ALA A 261 0.39 -14.42 -2.62
N VAL A 262 -0.45 -13.79 -1.81
CA VAL A 262 -1.75 -13.31 -2.29
C VAL A 262 -1.57 -12.21 -3.33
N TYR A 263 -0.66 -11.27 -3.13
CA TYR A 263 -0.39 -10.20 -4.10
C TYR A 263 0.30 -10.72 -5.38
N PHE A 264 1.11 -11.77 -5.28
CA PHE A 264 1.62 -12.54 -6.44
C PHE A 264 0.46 -13.05 -7.29
N CYS A 265 -0.56 -13.64 -6.65
CA CYS A 265 -1.73 -14.15 -7.33
C CYS A 265 -2.59 -13.05 -7.94
N THR A 266 -2.95 -12.01 -7.16
CA THR A 266 -3.96 -11.02 -7.55
C THR A 266 -3.35 -9.94 -8.44
N PHE A 267 -2.32 -9.24 -8.00
CA PHE A 267 -1.66 -8.22 -8.81
C PHE A 267 -0.89 -8.84 -9.99
N GLY A 268 -0.30 -10.03 -9.79
CA GLY A 268 0.33 -10.76 -10.88
C GLY A 268 -0.66 -11.13 -11.99
N ALA A 269 -1.85 -11.59 -11.65
CA ALA A 269 -2.91 -11.85 -12.62
C ALA A 269 -3.41 -10.56 -13.27
N GLU A 270 -3.53 -9.46 -12.51
CA GLU A 270 -3.87 -8.14 -13.07
C GLU A 270 -2.91 -7.72 -14.16
N LEU A 271 -1.60 -7.76 -13.89
CA LEU A 271 -0.58 -7.38 -14.84
C LEU A 271 -0.59 -8.29 -16.10
N ALA A 272 -0.71 -9.59 -15.87
CA ALA A 272 -0.68 -10.56 -16.96
C ALA A 272 -1.92 -10.45 -17.87
N VAL A 273 -3.12 -10.42 -17.29
CA VAL A 273 -4.38 -10.26 -18.02
C VAL A 273 -4.40 -8.94 -18.76
N ASN A 274 -4.07 -7.83 -18.09
CA ASN A 274 -4.04 -6.51 -18.73
C ASN A 274 -3.09 -6.47 -19.92
N SER A 275 -1.97 -7.18 -19.88
CA SER A 275 -0.98 -7.21 -20.96
C SER A 275 -1.46 -7.92 -22.22
N ILE A 276 -2.39 -8.87 -22.11
CA ILE A 276 -2.86 -9.67 -23.26
C ILE A 276 -4.27 -9.29 -23.73
N LEU A 277 -5.00 -8.51 -22.93
CA LEU A 277 -6.44 -8.31 -23.10
C LEU A 277 -6.79 -7.73 -24.48
N GLY A 278 -6.01 -6.74 -24.97
CA GLY A 278 -6.17 -6.20 -26.32
C GLY A 278 -6.01 -7.27 -27.40
N SER A 279 -4.93 -8.05 -27.34
CA SER A 279 -4.69 -9.14 -28.31
C SER A 279 -5.74 -10.24 -28.22
N TYR A 280 -6.19 -10.55 -27.00
CA TYR A 280 -7.26 -11.53 -26.77
C TYR A 280 -8.59 -11.09 -27.42
N TYR A 281 -8.98 -9.84 -27.23
CA TYR A 281 -10.20 -9.30 -27.81
C TYR A 281 -10.12 -9.20 -29.35
N THR A 282 -8.98 -8.77 -29.91
CA THR A 282 -8.79 -8.76 -31.36
C THR A 282 -8.91 -10.15 -31.95
N GLN A 283 -8.36 -11.18 -31.31
CA GLN A 283 -8.45 -12.56 -31.77
C GLN A 283 -9.86 -13.14 -31.60
N ARG A 284 -10.54 -12.82 -30.51
CA ARG A 284 -11.86 -13.39 -30.20
C ARG A 284 -13.01 -12.71 -30.97
N PHE A 285 -12.88 -11.41 -31.19
CA PHE A 285 -13.89 -10.56 -31.83
C PHE A 285 -13.32 -9.83 -33.06
N PRO A 286 -13.11 -10.54 -34.19
CA PRO A 286 -12.47 -9.97 -35.39
C PRO A 286 -13.24 -8.83 -36.05
N THR A 287 -14.50 -8.61 -35.66
CA THR A 287 -15.35 -7.52 -36.17
C THR A 287 -15.03 -6.17 -35.51
N LEU A 288 -14.29 -6.15 -34.41
CA LEU A 288 -13.89 -4.93 -33.72
C LEU A 288 -12.64 -4.34 -34.35
N ASP A 289 -12.64 -3.02 -34.52
CA ASP A 289 -11.43 -2.31 -34.93
C ASP A 289 -10.43 -2.18 -33.78
N ALA A 290 -9.21 -1.75 -34.07
CA ALA A 290 -8.14 -1.62 -33.05
C ALA A 290 -8.48 -0.61 -31.97
N GLN A 291 -9.21 0.47 -32.27
CA GLN A 291 -9.61 1.49 -31.31
C GLN A 291 -10.68 0.95 -30.35
N GLN A 292 -11.70 0.26 -30.90
CA GLN A 292 -12.75 -0.37 -30.12
C GLN A 292 -12.17 -1.43 -29.18
N THR A 293 -11.30 -2.28 -29.70
CA THR A 293 -10.59 -3.29 -28.89
C THR A 293 -9.78 -2.68 -27.77
N GLY A 294 -9.05 -1.59 -28.05
CA GLY A 294 -8.30 -0.84 -27.04
C GLY A 294 -9.20 -0.24 -25.98
N ASN A 295 -10.34 0.36 -26.36
CA ASN A 295 -11.31 0.95 -25.45
C ASN A 295 -11.89 -0.10 -24.49
N TRP A 296 -12.28 -1.28 -25.01
CA TRP A 296 -12.79 -2.36 -24.15
C TRP A 296 -11.72 -2.92 -23.22
N ALA A 297 -10.48 -3.07 -23.69
CA ALA A 297 -9.37 -3.52 -22.87
C ALA A 297 -9.02 -2.51 -21.75
N ALA A 298 -9.10 -1.22 -22.04
CA ALA A 298 -8.83 -0.16 -21.09
C ALA A 298 -9.79 -0.18 -19.87
N MET A 299 -11.03 -0.65 -20.05
CA MET A 299 -12.02 -0.70 -18.98
C MET A 299 -11.55 -1.53 -17.79
N PHE A 300 -10.85 -2.65 -18.04
CA PHE A 300 -10.30 -3.48 -16.96
C PHE A 300 -9.32 -2.70 -16.07
N GLY A 301 -8.41 -1.94 -16.67
CA GLY A 301 -7.47 -1.08 -15.95
C GLY A 301 -8.15 0.08 -15.22
N LEU A 302 -9.15 0.73 -15.86
CA LEU A 302 -9.89 1.85 -15.29
C LEU A 302 -10.72 1.44 -14.07
N MET A 303 -11.23 0.21 -14.02
CA MET A 303 -12.00 -0.29 -12.89
C MET A 303 -11.19 -0.34 -11.57
N ASN A 304 -9.87 -0.19 -11.61
CA ASN A 304 -9.06 0.00 -10.41
C ASN A 304 -9.47 1.23 -9.59
N VAL A 305 -10.01 2.29 -10.23
CA VAL A 305 -10.51 3.48 -9.51
C VAL A 305 -11.68 3.14 -8.59
N VAL A 306 -12.46 2.12 -8.93
CA VAL A 306 -13.67 1.74 -8.19
C VAL A 306 -13.41 0.54 -7.28
N TRP A 307 -12.95 -0.57 -7.85
CA TRP A 307 -12.89 -1.83 -7.11
C TRP A 307 -11.74 -1.90 -6.12
N ARG A 308 -10.63 -1.24 -6.37
CA ARG A 308 -9.50 -1.24 -5.44
C ARG A 308 -9.78 -0.44 -4.18
N PRO A 309 -10.30 0.82 -4.23
CA PRO A 309 -10.79 1.52 -3.05
C PRO A 309 -11.88 0.75 -2.28
N LEU A 310 -12.83 0.15 -3.00
CA LEU A 310 -13.89 -0.64 -2.37
C LEU A 310 -13.32 -1.78 -1.51
N GLY A 311 -12.30 -2.49 -2.01
CA GLY A 311 -11.61 -3.52 -1.23
C GLY A 311 -11.01 -3.00 0.07
N GLY A 312 -10.35 -1.82 0.03
CA GLY A 312 -9.81 -1.16 1.21
C GLY A 312 -10.88 -0.73 2.21
N VAL A 313 -11.95 -0.12 1.72
CA VAL A 313 -13.12 0.29 2.53
C VAL A 313 -13.75 -0.90 3.24
N VAL A 314 -14.03 -1.98 2.50
CA VAL A 314 -14.59 -3.22 3.08
C VAL A 314 -13.66 -3.80 4.13
N GLY A 315 -12.34 -3.76 3.90
CA GLY A 315 -11.34 -4.20 4.88
C GLY A 315 -11.34 -3.37 6.16
N ASP A 316 -11.45 -2.05 6.05
CA ASP A 316 -11.49 -1.15 7.22
C ASP A 316 -12.83 -1.26 7.96
N ILE A 317 -13.95 -1.38 7.24
CA ILE A 317 -15.27 -1.65 7.83
C ILE A 317 -15.24 -2.95 8.64
N ALA A 318 -14.71 -4.05 8.07
CA ALA A 318 -14.60 -5.32 8.78
C ALA A 318 -13.69 -5.21 10.01
N TYR A 319 -12.59 -4.47 9.91
CA TYR A 319 -11.69 -4.22 11.04
C TYR A 319 -12.39 -3.47 12.17
N HIS A 320 -13.19 -2.44 11.83
CA HIS A 320 -13.95 -1.66 12.81
C HIS A 320 -15.02 -2.51 13.51
N TYR A 321 -15.86 -3.25 12.75
CA TYR A 321 -16.92 -4.09 13.31
C TYR A 321 -16.42 -5.28 14.12
N THR A 322 -15.20 -5.72 13.88
CA THR A 322 -14.56 -6.82 14.63
C THR A 322 -13.66 -6.33 15.76
N HIS A 323 -13.84 -5.08 16.22
CA HIS A 323 -13.07 -4.48 17.31
C HIS A 323 -11.54 -4.53 17.10
N GLY A 324 -11.09 -4.23 15.90
CA GLY A 324 -9.66 -4.17 15.55
C GLY A 324 -9.03 -5.53 15.20
N SER A 325 -9.82 -6.52 14.80
CA SER A 325 -9.29 -7.84 14.42
C SER A 325 -8.63 -7.85 13.03
N VAL A 326 -7.32 -8.05 13.00
CA VAL A 326 -6.55 -8.23 11.77
C VAL A 326 -6.92 -9.55 11.06
N TRP A 327 -7.45 -10.54 11.80
CA TRP A 327 -7.98 -11.76 11.23
C TRP A 327 -9.13 -11.54 10.25
N ALA A 328 -10.01 -10.55 10.55
CA ALA A 328 -11.11 -10.19 9.66
C ALA A 328 -10.59 -9.66 8.31
N LYS A 329 -9.60 -8.76 8.33
CA LYS A 329 -8.94 -8.28 7.09
C LYS A 329 -8.32 -9.43 6.30
N LYS A 330 -7.63 -10.36 6.97
CA LYS A 330 -7.03 -11.51 6.32
C LYS A 330 -8.07 -12.47 5.75
N ALA A 331 -9.13 -12.78 6.49
CA ALA A 331 -10.20 -13.65 6.01
C ALA A 331 -10.85 -13.10 4.74
N LEU A 332 -11.17 -11.79 4.73
CA LEU A 332 -11.66 -11.11 3.54
C LEU A 332 -10.65 -11.17 2.38
N LEU A 333 -9.37 -10.98 2.65
CA LEU A 333 -8.32 -11.07 1.64
C LEU A 333 -8.33 -12.45 0.96
N HIS A 334 -8.48 -13.53 1.71
CA HIS A 334 -8.58 -14.88 1.14
C HIS A 334 -9.90 -15.09 0.39
N VAL A 335 -11.04 -14.59 0.88
CA VAL A 335 -12.32 -14.63 0.16
C VAL A 335 -12.19 -13.96 -1.21
N TYR A 336 -11.60 -12.77 -1.27
CA TYR A 336 -11.35 -12.09 -2.54
C TYR A 336 -10.31 -12.80 -3.41
N GLY A 337 -9.28 -13.40 -2.80
CA GLY A 337 -8.29 -14.22 -3.49
C GLY A 337 -8.91 -15.47 -4.14
N PHE A 338 -9.77 -16.20 -3.43
CA PHE A 338 -10.53 -17.32 -3.98
C PHE A 338 -11.52 -16.88 -5.05
N GLY A 339 -12.22 -15.76 -4.83
CA GLY A 339 -13.09 -15.14 -5.83
C GLY A 339 -12.35 -14.77 -7.11
N THR A 340 -11.13 -14.22 -7.00
CA THR A 340 -10.25 -13.95 -8.14
C THR A 340 -9.95 -15.24 -8.92
N GLY A 341 -9.54 -16.31 -8.25
CA GLY A 341 -9.25 -17.58 -8.90
C GLY A 341 -10.50 -18.19 -9.54
N ALA A 342 -11.64 -18.15 -8.86
CA ALA A 342 -12.92 -18.64 -9.39
C ALA A 342 -13.35 -17.86 -10.64
N MET A 343 -13.24 -16.53 -10.62
CA MET A 343 -13.58 -15.70 -11.78
C MET A 343 -12.62 -15.93 -12.97
N LEU A 344 -11.33 -16.16 -12.72
CA LEU A 344 -10.38 -16.56 -13.78
C LEU A 344 -10.78 -17.92 -14.38
N LEU A 345 -11.21 -18.89 -13.57
CA LEU A 345 -11.75 -20.16 -14.06
C LEU A 345 -13.00 -19.93 -14.92
N VAL A 346 -13.94 -19.11 -14.47
CA VAL A 346 -15.18 -18.81 -15.21
C VAL A 346 -14.85 -18.13 -16.53
N VAL A 347 -14.03 -17.07 -16.54
CA VAL A 347 -13.64 -16.36 -17.77
C VAL A 347 -12.98 -17.31 -18.77
N GLY A 348 -12.05 -18.16 -18.31
CA GLY A 348 -11.33 -19.07 -19.20
C GLY A 348 -12.15 -20.23 -19.71
N LEU A 349 -13.04 -20.80 -18.90
CA LEU A 349 -13.87 -21.96 -19.26
C LEU A 349 -15.12 -21.58 -20.08
N VAL A 350 -15.80 -20.49 -19.69
CA VAL A 350 -17.00 -20.01 -20.39
C VAL A 350 -16.63 -19.35 -21.70
N ASN A 351 -15.56 -18.55 -21.75
CA ASN A 351 -15.01 -17.86 -22.93
C ASN A 351 -16.12 -17.31 -23.85
N PRO A 352 -16.91 -16.31 -23.41
CA PRO A 352 -18.11 -15.85 -24.12
C PRO A 352 -17.83 -15.46 -25.58
N GLY A 353 -18.83 -15.70 -26.44
CA GLY A 353 -18.80 -15.30 -27.85
C GLY A 353 -19.27 -13.86 -28.09
N ASP A 354 -19.79 -13.20 -27.06
CA ASP A 354 -20.27 -11.82 -27.10
C ASP A 354 -19.33 -10.91 -26.29
N ILE A 355 -18.96 -9.74 -26.85
CA ILE A 355 -18.05 -8.78 -26.22
C ILE A 355 -18.63 -8.19 -24.94
N GLY A 356 -19.93 -7.92 -24.88
CA GLY A 356 -20.60 -7.36 -23.70
C GLY A 356 -20.50 -8.31 -22.50
N SER A 357 -20.81 -9.57 -22.72
CA SER A 357 -20.68 -10.63 -21.69
C SER A 357 -19.23 -10.85 -21.26
N MET A 358 -18.29 -10.82 -22.21
CA MET A 358 -16.86 -10.95 -21.90
C MET A 358 -16.37 -9.77 -21.05
N VAL A 359 -16.71 -8.54 -21.41
CA VAL A 359 -16.32 -7.33 -20.67
C VAL A 359 -16.99 -7.31 -19.28
N ALA A 360 -18.26 -7.72 -19.17
CA ALA A 360 -18.94 -7.83 -17.89
C ALA A 360 -18.22 -8.83 -16.96
N LEU A 361 -17.83 -10.01 -17.46
CA LEU A 361 -17.09 -10.99 -16.69
C LEU A 361 -15.70 -10.49 -16.27
N VAL A 362 -14.98 -9.79 -17.17
CA VAL A 362 -13.61 -9.36 -16.93
C VAL A 362 -13.57 -8.03 -16.15
N ALA A 363 -14.27 -6.98 -16.60
CA ALA A 363 -14.17 -5.65 -16.00
C ALA A 363 -15.05 -5.46 -14.75
N VAL A 364 -16.13 -6.25 -14.61
CA VAL A 364 -16.96 -6.21 -13.41
C VAL A 364 -16.66 -7.41 -12.51
N GLY A 365 -16.84 -8.63 -12.98
CA GLY A 365 -16.71 -9.83 -12.15
C GLY A 365 -15.27 -10.08 -11.67
N LEU A 366 -14.34 -10.27 -12.62
CA LEU A 366 -12.93 -10.54 -12.27
C LEU A 366 -12.29 -9.33 -11.58
N ALA A 367 -12.46 -8.12 -12.13
CA ALA A 367 -11.84 -6.92 -11.57
C ALA A 367 -12.34 -6.60 -10.16
N PHE A 368 -13.60 -6.88 -9.82
CA PHE A 368 -14.13 -6.72 -8.46
C PHE A 368 -13.33 -7.50 -7.43
N PHE A 369 -13.15 -8.82 -7.64
CA PHE A 369 -12.39 -9.64 -6.71
C PHE A 369 -10.90 -9.33 -6.76
N LEU A 370 -10.33 -9.20 -7.93
CA LEU A 370 -8.90 -9.03 -8.14
C LEU A 370 -8.39 -7.68 -7.66
N ALA A 371 -8.98 -6.57 -8.10
CA ALA A 371 -8.59 -5.24 -7.65
C ALA A 371 -8.99 -5.02 -6.18
N GLY A 372 -10.13 -5.55 -5.73
CA GLY A 372 -10.53 -5.55 -4.32
C GLY A 372 -9.52 -6.28 -3.43
N ALA A 373 -9.04 -7.46 -3.83
CA ALA A 373 -7.97 -8.17 -3.13
C ALA A 373 -6.67 -7.35 -3.05
N ASN A 374 -6.32 -6.63 -4.12
CA ASN A 374 -5.17 -5.75 -4.14
C ASN A 374 -5.31 -4.58 -3.15
N GLY A 375 -6.51 -4.01 -2.99
CA GLY A 375 -6.82 -3.02 -1.97
C GLY A 375 -6.72 -3.59 -0.56
N LEU A 376 -7.31 -4.76 -0.32
CA LEU A 376 -7.27 -5.49 0.95
C LEU A 376 -5.83 -5.88 1.35
N THR A 377 -4.97 -6.25 0.39
CA THR A 377 -3.57 -6.57 0.69
C THR A 377 -2.87 -5.37 1.35
N PHE A 378 -3.01 -4.16 0.79
CA PHE A 378 -2.40 -2.95 1.35
C PHE A 378 -3.20 -2.34 2.51
N SER A 379 -4.40 -2.85 2.81
CA SER A 379 -5.07 -2.67 4.10
C SER A 379 -4.45 -3.53 5.21
N LEU A 380 -3.93 -4.73 4.87
CA LEU A 380 -3.31 -5.67 5.81
C LEU A 380 -1.82 -5.37 6.07
N VAL A 381 -1.06 -5.01 5.03
CA VAL A 381 0.40 -4.79 5.07
C VAL A 381 0.85 -3.91 6.24
N PRO A 382 0.22 -2.75 6.56
CA PRO A 382 0.63 -1.90 7.69
C PRO A 382 0.51 -2.54 9.08
N HIS A 383 -0.20 -3.66 9.19
CA HIS A 383 -0.39 -4.39 10.44
C HIS A 383 0.63 -5.52 10.63
N VAL A 384 1.32 -5.96 9.57
CA VAL A 384 2.20 -7.15 9.61
C VAL A 384 3.49 -6.88 10.37
N HIS A 385 4.25 -5.88 9.97
CA HIS A 385 5.45 -5.38 10.66
C HIS A 385 5.46 -3.86 10.60
N PRO A 386 4.77 -3.16 11.48
CA PRO A 386 4.61 -1.70 11.42
C PRO A 386 5.93 -0.92 11.51
N SER A 387 6.91 -1.44 12.26
CA SER A 387 8.24 -0.85 12.39
C SER A 387 9.07 -0.88 11.09
N ALA A 388 8.73 -1.75 10.14
CA ALA A 388 9.42 -1.95 8.86
C ALA A 388 8.43 -2.05 7.69
N ASN A 389 7.42 -1.18 7.68
CA ASN A 389 6.35 -1.17 6.67
C ASN A 389 6.90 -1.04 5.24
N GLY A 390 8.00 -0.31 5.04
CA GLY A 390 8.67 -0.19 3.74
C GLY A 390 9.18 -1.53 3.24
N VAL A 391 9.84 -2.32 4.09
CA VAL A 391 10.33 -3.67 3.74
C VAL A 391 9.18 -4.58 3.33
N VAL A 392 8.10 -4.64 4.15
CA VAL A 392 6.92 -5.49 3.85
C VAL A 392 6.23 -5.04 2.55
N SER A 393 6.00 -3.73 2.39
CA SER A 393 5.39 -3.16 1.18
C SER A 393 6.24 -3.42 -0.07
N GLY A 394 7.55 -3.27 0.04
CA GLY A 394 8.51 -3.51 -1.04
C GLY A 394 8.52 -4.97 -1.47
N PHE A 395 8.63 -5.90 -0.52
CA PHE A 395 8.62 -7.34 -0.78
C PHE A 395 7.28 -7.79 -1.37
N THR A 396 6.15 -7.39 -0.75
CA THR A 396 4.80 -7.69 -1.27
C THR A 396 4.62 -7.17 -2.70
N GLY A 397 5.02 -5.92 -2.95
CA GLY A 397 4.97 -5.34 -4.28
C GLY A 397 5.87 -6.03 -5.31
N ALA A 398 7.04 -6.51 -4.90
CA ALA A 398 7.96 -7.29 -5.74
C ALA A 398 7.35 -8.66 -6.10
N CYS A 399 6.74 -9.35 -5.13
CA CYS A 399 6.03 -10.61 -5.36
C CYS A 399 4.91 -10.46 -6.40
N GLY A 400 4.15 -9.36 -6.37
CA GLY A 400 3.13 -9.10 -7.40
C GLY A 400 3.72 -8.97 -8.81
N ASN A 401 4.87 -8.30 -8.97
CA ASN A 401 5.57 -8.25 -10.25
C ASN A 401 6.13 -9.61 -10.68
N LEU A 402 6.62 -10.41 -9.73
CA LEU A 402 7.06 -11.79 -9.99
C LEU A 402 5.88 -12.63 -10.51
N GLY A 403 4.69 -12.50 -9.90
CA GLY A 403 3.47 -13.13 -10.39
C GLY A 403 3.15 -12.74 -11.82
N GLY A 404 3.23 -11.45 -12.15
CA GLY A 404 3.05 -10.96 -13.51
C GLY A 404 4.02 -11.56 -14.53
N ILE A 405 5.29 -11.78 -14.13
CA ILE A 405 6.28 -12.46 -14.98
C ILE A 405 5.90 -13.93 -15.18
N VAL A 406 5.62 -14.66 -14.10
CA VAL A 406 5.27 -16.08 -14.14
C VAL A 406 4.00 -16.31 -14.97
N PHE A 407 2.96 -15.51 -14.76
CA PHE A 407 1.71 -15.64 -15.51
C PHE A 407 1.85 -15.21 -16.96
N ALA A 408 2.71 -14.24 -17.29
CA ALA A 408 3.04 -13.91 -18.67
C ALA A 408 3.74 -15.09 -19.39
N ILE A 409 4.56 -15.88 -18.68
CA ILE A 409 5.15 -17.11 -19.23
C ILE A 409 4.07 -18.14 -19.53
N ILE A 410 3.05 -18.29 -18.68
CA ILE A 410 1.90 -19.19 -18.94
C ILE A 410 1.17 -18.76 -20.23
N PHE A 411 0.94 -17.44 -20.43
CA PHE A 411 0.36 -16.94 -21.67
C PHE A 411 1.25 -17.15 -22.90
N ARG A 412 2.56 -17.09 -22.73
CA ARG A 412 3.52 -17.28 -23.84
C ARG A 412 3.55 -18.70 -24.37
N TYR A 413 3.42 -19.69 -23.50
CA TYR A 413 3.54 -21.11 -23.83
C TYR A 413 2.20 -21.86 -23.80
N GLY A 414 1.12 -21.21 -23.40
CA GLY A 414 -0.22 -21.78 -23.40
C GLY A 414 -0.80 -21.97 -24.80
N SER A 415 -1.68 -22.93 -24.96
CA SER A 415 -2.32 -23.28 -26.22
C SER A 415 -3.33 -22.22 -26.70
N SER A 416 -3.95 -21.50 -25.79
CA SER A 416 -4.87 -20.39 -26.06
C SER A 416 -4.92 -19.43 -24.88
N TYR A 417 -5.41 -18.19 -25.11
CA TYR A 417 -5.62 -17.23 -24.02
C TYR A 417 -6.60 -17.76 -22.98
N ALA A 418 -7.70 -18.36 -23.42
CA ALA A 418 -8.72 -18.92 -22.53
C ALA A 418 -8.17 -20.05 -21.63
N SER A 419 -7.36 -20.98 -22.22
CA SER A 419 -6.72 -22.04 -21.43
C SER A 419 -5.73 -21.48 -20.43
N SER A 420 -4.93 -20.49 -20.80
CA SER A 420 -3.98 -19.85 -19.90
C SER A 420 -4.68 -19.14 -18.74
N ILE A 421 -5.82 -18.48 -18.98
CA ILE A 421 -6.61 -17.77 -17.95
C ILE A 421 -7.12 -18.75 -16.88
N TRP A 422 -7.73 -19.87 -17.26
CA TRP A 422 -8.24 -20.83 -16.26
C TRP A 422 -7.12 -21.57 -15.53
N ILE A 423 -5.98 -21.85 -16.18
CA ILE A 423 -4.79 -22.41 -15.50
C ILE A 423 -4.28 -21.45 -14.43
N ILE A 424 -4.19 -20.14 -14.74
CA ILE A 424 -3.83 -19.13 -13.75
C ILE A 424 -4.84 -19.12 -12.61
N GLY A 425 -6.15 -19.25 -12.89
CA GLY A 425 -7.19 -19.35 -11.87
C GLY A 425 -6.99 -20.52 -10.91
N ALA A 426 -6.64 -21.70 -11.42
CA ALA A 426 -6.33 -22.87 -10.59
C ALA A 426 -5.09 -22.65 -9.72
N VAL A 427 -4.03 -22.05 -10.26
CA VAL A 427 -2.81 -21.70 -9.51
C VAL A 427 -3.13 -20.68 -8.39
N VAL A 428 -3.94 -19.67 -8.66
CA VAL A 428 -4.37 -18.66 -7.68
C VAL A 428 -5.10 -19.31 -6.52
N ILE A 429 -6.04 -20.22 -6.78
CA ILE A 429 -6.76 -20.98 -5.73
C ILE A 429 -5.76 -21.81 -4.91
N GLY A 430 -4.89 -22.58 -5.57
CA GLY A 430 -3.90 -23.42 -4.91
C GLY A 430 -2.98 -22.67 -3.97
N ILE A 431 -2.44 -21.54 -4.41
CA ILE A 431 -1.56 -20.70 -3.58
C ILE A 431 -2.34 -20.09 -2.41
N ASN A 432 -3.57 -19.57 -2.62
CA ASN A 432 -4.38 -19.03 -1.54
C ASN A 432 -4.70 -20.10 -0.48
N LEU A 433 -5.01 -21.33 -0.88
CA LEU A 433 -5.17 -22.46 0.06
C LEU A 433 -3.89 -22.73 0.84
N ALA A 434 -2.75 -22.76 0.17
CA ALA A 434 -1.46 -23.07 0.80
C ALA A 434 -1.05 -22.08 1.89
N VAL A 435 -1.46 -20.81 1.80
CA VAL A 435 -1.10 -19.77 2.78
C VAL A 435 -2.23 -19.37 3.73
N SER A 436 -3.43 -19.93 3.58
CA SER A 436 -4.63 -19.54 4.35
C SER A 436 -4.50 -19.81 5.86
N TRP A 437 -3.80 -20.84 6.27
CA TRP A 437 -3.61 -21.27 7.66
C TRP A 437 -2.60 -20.42 8.45
N ILE A 438 -1.75 -19.63 7.81
CA ILE A 438 -0.71 -18.81 8.46
C ILE A 438 -1.38 -17.66 9.23
N LYS A 439 -0.96 -17.37 10.46
CA LYS A 439 -1.48 -16.24 11.27
C LYS A 439 -1.16 -14.89 10.60
N PRO A 440 -2.08 -13.87 10.71
CA PRO A 440 -1.92 -12.60 9.99
C PRO A 440 -0.79 -11.72 10.53
N ILE A 441 -0.47 -11.82 11.82
CA ILE A 441 0.57 -11.04 12.49
C ILE A 441 1.46 -11.96 13.34
N PRO A 442 2.72 -11.54 13.61
CA PRO A 442 3.65 -12.30 14.44
C PRO A 442 3.11 -12.51 15.86
N THR A 443 3.45 -13.65 16.47
CA THR A 443 3.15 -13.92 17.88
C THR A 443 3.91 -12.95 18.77
N GLY A 444 3.21 -12.36 19.75
CA GLY A 444 3.78 -11.35 20.65
C GLY A 444 3.57 -9.90 20.20
N GLN A 445 3.03 -9.66 19.01
CA GLN A 445 2.58 -8.34 18.58
C GLN A 445 1.13 -8.10 19.04
N ILE A 446 0.80 -6.83 19.40
CA ILE A 446 -0.55 -6.44 19.82
C ILE A 446 -1.55 -6.76 18.70
N GLY A 447 -2.65 -7.44 19.04
CA GLY A 447 -3.64 -7.94 18.08
C GLY A 447 -3.33 -9.34 17.51
N GLY A 448 -2.25 -10.00 17.93
CA GLY A 448 -1.81 -11.34 17.49
C GLY A 448 -2.46 -12.53 18.20
N ARG A 449 -3.68 -12.38 18.75
CA ARG A 449 -4.43 -13.47 19.39
C ARG A 449 -5.14 -14.37 18.39
#